data_217cb0726fc4fd60815602fe3e30e1c6
#
_entry.id   217cb0726fc4fd60815602fe3e30e1c6
#
_cell.length_a   1.000
_cell.length_b   1.000
_cell.length_c   1.000
_cell.angle_alpha   90.00
_cell.angle_beta   90.00
_cell.angle_gamma   90.00
#
_symmetry.space_group_name_H-M   'P 1'
#
loop_
_entity.id
_entity.type
_entity.pdbx_description
1 polymer ?
#
loop_
_entity_poly.entity_id
_entity_poly.type
_entity_poly.pdbx_seq_one_letter_code
_entity_poly.pdbx_strand_id
1 'polypeptide(L)'
;MIYLDSSATSFLKPPQVAEAVFRSFNTIGNAGRGAHAPTLNASRLMYDTREKLAALFGTPDPSRIAFTCNATEALNIAIHGAIHPGEHVITTACEHNSVLRPLYLKEKEGTELTIIPADKKGRIRYDLLESSVKSNTSAIVLTHASNLSGNVTDLAF
;
A
#
# COMPACT_ATOMS: atom_id res chain seq x y z
N MET A 1 0.43 27.81 -13.10
CA MET A 1 1.52 26.87 -12.66
C MET A 1 1.14 25.49 -13.14
N ILE A 2 2.06 24.76 -13.76
CA ILE A 2 1.90 23.35 -14.13
C ILE A 2 2.57 22.53 -13.01
N TYR A 3 1.83 21.62 -12.36
CA TYR A 3 2.35 20.76 -11.31
C TYR A 3 2.31 19.30 -11.77
N LEU A 4 3.49 18.67 -11.88
CA LEU A 4 3.67 17.31 -12.42
C LEU A 4 4.17 16.30 -11.40
N ASP A 5 4.11 16.61 -10.09
CA ASP A 5 4.62 15.77 -9.00
C ASP A 5 3.51 15.27 -8.07
N SER A 6 2.30 15.06 -8.61
CA SER A 6 1.16 14.53 -7.82
C SER A 6 1.38 13.11 -7.31
N SER A 7 2.34 12.37 -7.88
CA SER A 7 2.73 11.05 -7.39
C SER A 7 3.45 11.12 -6.03
N ALA A 8 4.15 12.20 -5.73
CA ALA A 8 4.74 12.45 -4.42
C ALA A 8 3.70 12.96 -3.42
N THR A 9 2.94 13.99 -3.82
CA THR A 9 1.79 14.51 -3.07
C THR A 9 0.90 15.36 -3.97
N SER A 10 -0.40 15.31 -3.79
CA SER A 10 -1.33 16.20 -4.50
C SER A 10 -1.13 17.64 -4.05
N PHE A 11 -0.86 18.57 -4.97
CA PHE A 11 -0.71 19.99 -4.66
C PHE A 11 -2.05 20.62 -4.30
N LEU A 12 -3.04 20.45 -5.16
CA LEU A 12 -4.40 20.92 -4.92
C LEU A 12 -5.21 19.82 -4.22
N LYS A 13 -5.70 20.13 -3.03
CA LYS A 13 -6.59 19.27 -2.28
C LYS A 13 -8.01 19.81 -2.38
N PRO A 14 -9.05 18.94 -2.46
CA PRO A 14 -10.43 19.40 -2.38
C PRO A 14 -10.66 20.24 -1.12
N PRO A 15 -11.41 21.36 -1.19
CA PRO A 15 -11.67 22.23 -0.03
C PRO A 15 -12.22 21.47 1.18
N GLN A 16 -13.05 20.46 0.94
CA GLN A 16 -13.64 19.59 1.95
C GLN A 16 -12.59 18.88 2.85
N VAL A 17 -11.39 18.64 2.31
CA VAL A 17 -10.28 18.02 3.08
C VAL A 17 -9.80 18.98 4.17
N ALA A 18 -9.54 20.24 3.81
CA ALA A 18 -9.12 21.27 4.77
C ALA A 18 -10.20 21.53 5.83
N GLU A 19 -11.46 21.62 5.40
CA GLU A 19 -12.60 21.80 6.30
C GLU A 19 -12.77 20.65 7.28
N ALA A 20 -12.62 19.40 6.82
CA ALA A 20 -12.72 18.22 7.66
C ALA A 20 -11.59 18.19 8.71
N VAL A 21 -10.36 18.51 8.31
CA VAL A 21 -9.22 18.59 9.24
C VAL A 21 -9.45 19.67 10.28
N PHE A 22 -9.83 20.88 9.87
CA PHE A 22 -10.12 21.98 10.79
C PHE A 22 -11.24 21.65 11.79
N ARG A 23 -12.31 21.03 11.32
CA ARG A 23 -13.42 20.59 12.18
C ARG A 23 -12.94 19.55 13.20
N SER A 24 -12.09 18.64 12.79
CA SER A 24 -11.58 17.57 13.65
C SER A 24 -10.81 18.12 14.85
N PHE A 25 -10.00 19.18 14.70
CA PHE A 25 -9.27 19.80 15.81
C PHE A 25 -10.16 20.27 16.96
N ASN A 26 -11.43 20.59 16.69
CA ASN A 26 -12.35 21.16 17.68
C ASN A 26 -13.41 20.15 18.17
N THR A 27 -13.49 18.95 17.55
CA THR A 27 -14.63 18.03 17.80
C THR A 27 -14.23 16.63 18.22
N ILE A 28 -12.97 16.24 18.03
CA ILE A 28 -12.50 14.89 18.35
C ILE A 28 -11.53 14.87 19.53
N GLY A 29 -11.57 13.78 20.28
CA GLY A 29 -10.62 13.44 21.33
C GLY A 29 -9.81 12.20 20.95
N ASN A 30 -9.30 11.50 21.96
CA ASN A 30 -8.58 10.25 21.75
C ASN A 30 -9.56 9.12 21.42
N ALA A 31 -9.45 8.50 20.25
CA ALA A 31 -10.24 7.34 19.89
C ALA A 31 -9.88 6.12 20.78
N GLY A 32 -10.87 5.42 21.28
CA GLY A 32 -10.69 4.15 22.00
C GLY A 32 -10.47 4.26 23.52
N ARG A 33 -10.44 5.48 24.10
CA ARG A 33 -10.32 5.66 25.56
C ARG A 33 -11.36 6.63 26.08
N GLY A 34 -12.37 6.09 26.79
CA GLY A 34 -13.45 6.85 27.41
C GLY A 34 -14.77 6.78 26.63
N ALA A 35 -15.83 7.27 27.25
CA ALA A 35 -17.20 7.24 26.71
C ALA A 35 -17.79 8.64 26.51
N HIS A 36 -16.98 9.70 26.58
CA HIS A 36 -17.44 11.07 26.36
C HIS A 36 -17.53 11.43 24.88
N ALA A 37 -18.33 12.43 24.55
CA ALA A 37 -18.66 12.77 23.16
C ALA A 37 -17.44 12.97 22.23
N PRO A 38 -16.36 13.68 22.59
CA PRO A 38 -15.20 13.82 21.72
C PRO A 38 -14.51 12.49 21.37
N THR A 39 -14.42 11.55 22.31
CA THR A 39 -13.85 10.20 22.06
C THR A 39 -14.76 9.38 21.13
N LEU A 40 -16.07 9.41 21.36
CA LEU A 40 -17.02 8.71 20.49
C LEU A 40 -17.01 9.29 19.08
N ASN A 41 -16.88 10.60 18.92
CA ASN A 41 -16.75 11.25 17.62
C ASN A 41 -15.49 10.80 16.89
N ALA A 42 -14.36 10.70 17.58
CA ALA A 42 -13.11 10.19 16.97
C ALA A 42 -13.25 8.73 16.53
N SER A 43 -13.84 7.87 17.38
CA SER A 43 -14.06 6.46 17.06
C SER A 43 -15.00 6.28 15.85
N ARG A 44 -16.08 7.05 15.79
CA ARG A 44 -17.00 7.04 14.64
C ARG A 44 -16.31 7.48 13.37
N LEU A 45 -15.56 8.60 13.41
CA LEU A 45 -14.82 9.09 12.23
C LEU A 45 -13.85 8.03 11.69
N MET A 46 -13.13 7.35 12.57
CA MET A 46 -12.23 6.25 12.17
C MET A 46 -13.00 5.07 11.56
N TYR A 47 -14.12 4.70 12.14
CA TYR A 47 -14.94 3.59 11.64
C TYR A 47 -15.56 3.93 10.28
N ASP A 48 -16.19 5.09 10.14
CA ASP A 48 -16.77 5.58 8.88
C ASP A 48 -15.71 5.65 7.76
N THR A 49 -14.48 6.00 8.11
CA THR A 49 -13.36 6.02 7.16
C THR A 49 -13.00 4.61 6.72
N ARG A 50 -12.97 3.64 7.65
CA ARG A 50 -12.75 2.21 7.33
C ARG A 50 -13.83 1.66 6.41
N GLU A 51 -15.10 1.99 6.67
CA GLU A 51 -16.22 1.55 5.82
C GLU A 51 -16.07 2.07 4.38
N LYS A 52 -15.72 3.35 4.21
CA LYS A 52 -15.49 3.94 2.89
C LYS A 52 -14.31 3.32 2.17
N LEU A 53 -13.22 3.04 2.88
CA LEU A 53 -12.05 2.36 2.31
C LEU A 53 -12.33 0.88 2.00
N ALA A 54 -13.08 0.19 2.86
CA ALA A 54 -13.53 -1.16 2.62
C ALA A 54 -14.36 -1.26 1.35
N ALA A 55 -15.31 -0.34 1.17
CA ALA A 55 -16.10 -0.25 -0.06
C ALA A 55 -15.22 0.04 -1.29
N LEU A 56 -14.24 0.95 -1.18
CA LEU A 56 -13.30 1.27 -2.27
C LEU A 56 -12.45 0.07 -2.68
N PHE A 57 -12.00 -0.73 -1.71
CA PHE A 57 -11.14 -1.90 -1.95
C PHE A 57 -11.93 -3.20 -2.15
N GLY A 58 -13.26 -3.15 -2.15
CA GLY A 58 -14.11 -4.32 -2.40
C GLY A 58 -14.08 -5.37 -1.27
N THR A 59 -13.71 -4.99 -0.04
CA THR A 59 -13.82 -5.88 1.11
C THR A 59 -15.12 -5.63 1.89
N PRO A 60 -15.87 -6.68 2.29
CA PRO A 60 -17.10 -6.50 3.04
C PRO A 60 -16.89 -6.16 4.52
N ASP A 61 -15.67 -6.29 5.02
CA ASP A 61 -15.34 -6.16 6.44
C ASP A 61 -14.43 -4.96 6.70
N PRO A 62 -14.96 -3.84 7.27
CA PRO A 62 -14.16 -2.67 7.60
C PRO A 62 -13.05 -2.92 8.64
N SER A 63 -13.15 -3.99 9.45
CA SER A 63 -12.14 -4.33 10.44
C SER A 63 -10.81 -4.78 9.81
N ARG A 64 -10.84 -5.17 8.54
CA ARG A 64 -9.65 -5.52 7.75
C ARG A 64 -8.84 -4.31 7.27
N ILE A 65 -9.37 -3.10 7.46
CA ILE A 65 -8.65 -1.87 7.13
C ILE A 65 -7.84 -1.43 8.35
N ALA A 66 -6.53 -1.47 8.25
CA ALA A 66 -5.60 -0.95 9.25
C ALA A 66 -4.97 0.35 8.76
N PHE A 67 -4.90 1.36 9.63
CA PHE A 67 -4.21 2.62 9.33
C PHE A 67 -2.75 2.55 9.77
N THR A 68 -1.87 3.13 8.97
CA THR A 68 -0.44 3.29 9.26
C THR A 68 -0.05 4.75 9.04
N CYS A 69 1.14 5.14 9.46
CA CYS A 69 1.61 6.51 9.28
C CYS A 69 1.86 6.88 7.80
N ASN A 70 2.18 5.88 6.96
CA ASN A 70 2.43 6.05 5.53
C ASN A 70 2.44 4.70 4.80
N ALA A 71 2.49 4.75 3.46
CA ALA A 71 2.54 3.55 2.61
C ALA A 71 3.80 2.70 2.85
N THR A 72 4.94 3.30 3.19
CA THR A 72 6.18 2.56 3.49
C THR A 72 5.99 1.66 4.71
N GLU A 73 5.39 2.16 5.77
CA GLU A 73 5.09 1.37 6.97
C GLU A 73 4.08 0.26 6.65
N ALA A 74 3.01 0.57 5.91
CA ALA A 74 2.02 -0.42 5.49
C ALA A 74 2.65 -1.57 4.71
N LEU A 75 3.51 -1.26 3.73
CA LEU A 75 4.21 -2.26 2.93
C LEU A 75 5.19 -3.09 3.76
N ASN A 76 5.91 -2.47 4.69
CA ASN A 76 6.81 -3.21 5.59
C ASN A 76 6.02 -4.18 6.50
N ILE A 77 4.91 -3.73 7.10
CA ILE A 77 4.05 -4.59 7.91
C ILE A 77 3.52 -5.76 7.07
N ALA A 78 3.03 -5.51 5.86
CA ALA A 78 2.50 -6.55 4.99
C ALA A 78 3.58 -7.55 4.57
N ILE A 79 4.74 -7.09 4.10
CA ILE A 79 5.84 -7.95 3.64
C ILE A 79 6.41 -8.78 4.80
N HIS A 80 6.71 -8.16 5.93
CA HIS A 80 7.25 -8.89 7.08
C HIS A 80 6.24 -9.85 7.71
N GLY A 81 4.94 -9.51 7.69
CA GLY A 81 3.89 -10.33 8.26
C GLY A 81 3.43 -11.49 7.38
N ALA A 82 3.51 -11.35 6.05
CA ALA A 82 2.99 -12.34 5.10
C ALA A 82 4.05 -13.28 4.52
N ILE A 83 5.34 -12.92 4.58
CA ILE A 83 6.43 -13.65 3.92
C ILE A 83 7.34 -14.28 4.97
N HIS A 84 7.61 -15.58 4.83
CA HIS A 84 8.40 -16.37 5.78
C HIS A 84 9.63 -17.01 5.13
N PRO A 85 10.67 -17.36 5.94
CA PRO A 85 11.83 -18.10 5.45
C PRO A 85 11.44 -19.41 4.76
N GLY A 86 12.11 -19.75 3.66
CA GLY A 86 11.82 -20.93 2.83
C GLY A 86 10.73 -20.74 1.79
N GLU A 87 10.01 -19.64 1.83
CA GLU A 87 9.04 -19.27 0.79
C GLU A 87 9.72 -18.57 -0.39
N HIS A 88 9.07 -18.59 -1.54
CA HIS A 88 9.48 -17.87 -2.73
C HIS A 88 8.56 -16.68 -2.99
N VAL A 89 9.17 -15.54 -3.33
CA VAL A 89 8.46 -14.29 -3.66
C VAL A 89 8.91 -13.78 -5.02
N ILE A 90 7.96 -13.35 -5.82
CA ILE A 90 8.21 -12.69 -7.10
C ILE A 90 7.93 -11.19 -6.94
N THR A 91 8.83 -10.37 -7.43
CA THR A 91 8.67 -8.91 -7.52
C THR A 91 9.22 -8.40 -8.84
N THR A 92 9.22 -7.09 -9.06
CA THR A 92 9.69 -6.49 -10.33
C THR A 92 10.84 -5.52 -10.13
N ALA A 93 11.59 -5.28 -11.21
CA ALA A 93 12.64 -4.25 -11.23
C ALA A 93 12.05 -2.81 -11.21
N CYS A 94 10.73 -2.65 -11.31
CA CYS A 94 10.04 -1.36 -11.31
C CYS A 94 9.52 -0.94 -9.92
N GLU A 95 9.84 -1.70 -8.89
CA GLU A 95 9.33 -1.48 -7.55
C GLU A 95 9.95 -0.27 -6.88
N HIS A 96 9.15 0.33 -5.99
CA HIS A 96 9.65 1.37 -5.09
C HIS A 96 10.54 0.77 -3.99
N ASN A 97 11.47 1.58 -3.45
CA ASN A 97 12.36 1.17 -2.36
C ASN A 97 11.63 0.69 -1.09
N SER A 98 10.40 1.14 -0.86
CA SER A 98 9.56 0.66 0.26
C SER A 98 9.13 -0.80 0.12
N VAL A 99 9.25 -1.38 -1.08
CA VAL A 99 9.05 -2.80 -1.39
C VAL A 99 10.38 -3.54 -1.46
N LEU A 100 11.34 -3.03 -2.23
CA LEU A 100 12.60 -3.75 -2.44
C LEU A 100 13.42 -3.92 -1.16
N ARG A 101 13.50 -2.89 -0.31
CA ARG A 101 14.30 -2.97 0.94
C ARG A 101 13.82 -4.07 1.88
N PRO A 102 12.53 -4.16 2.26
CA PRO A 102 12.07 -5.27 3.11
C PRO A 102 12.18 -6.63 2.41
N LEU A 103 12.02 -6.73 1.09
CA LEU A 103 12.22 -7.99 0.36
C LEU A 103 13.69 -8.45 0.39
N TYR A 104 14.66 -7.56 0.22
CA TYR A 104 16.07 -7.89 0.39
C TYR A 104 16.45 -8.30 1.82
N LEU A 105 15.73 -7.77 2.84
CA LEU A 105 15.92 -8.27 4.20
C LEU A 105 15.34 -9.67 4.35
N LYS A 106 14.18 -9.96 3.79
CA LYS A 106 13.58 -11.30 3.76
C LYS A 106 14.48 -12.32 3.02
N GLU A 107 15.10 -11.91 1.92
CA GLU A 107 16.07 -12.75 1.21
C GLU A 107 17.24 -13.15 2.10
N LYS A 108 17.79 -12.22 2.90
CA LYS A 108 18.84 -12.53 3.89
C LYS A 108 18.36 -13.44 5.03
N GLU A 109 17.06 -13.44 5.31
CA GLU A 109 16.41 -14.29 6.30
C GLU A 109 16.05 -15.69 5.75
N GLY A 110 16.34 -15.97 4.48
CA GLY A 110 16.12 -17.28 3.85
C GLY A 110 14.88 -17.36 2.96
N THR A 111 14.27 -16.23 2.59
CA THR A 111 13.24 -16.19 1.55
C THR A 111 13.91 -16.20 0.18
N GLU A 112 13.38 -16.96 -0.76
CA GLU A 112 13.84 -16.95 -2.15
C GLU A 112 13.18 -15.79 -2.90
N LEU A 113 13.98 -14.92 -3.56
CA LEU A 113 13.47 -13.74 -4.25
C LEU A 113 13.74 -13.83 -5.75
N THR A 114 12.68 -13.69 -6.57
CA THR A 114 12.80 -13.52 -8.02
C THR A 114 12.38 -12.12 -8.42
N ILE A 115 13.25 -11.40 -9.12
CA ILE A 115 12.98 -10.05 -9.62
C ILE A 115 12.78 -10.11 -11.13
N ILE A 116 11.54 -9.87 -11.58
CA ILE A 116 11.19 -9.84 -13.00
C ILE A 116 11.77 -8.55 -13.62
N PRO A 117 12.54 -8.64 -14.70
CA PRO A 117 13.10 -7.47 -15.34
C PRO A 117 12.05 -6.66 -16.09
N ALA A 118 12.35 -5.39 -16.34
CA ALA A 118 11.61 -4.53 -17.23
C ALA A 118 12.31 -4.34 -18.56
N ASP A 119 11.55 -3.97 -19.59
CA ASP A 119 12.10 -3.56 -20.89
C ASP A 119 12.69 -2.13 -20.80
N LYS A 120 13.28 -1.64 -21.89
CA LYS A 120 13.87 -0.29 -21.99
C LYS A 120 12.85 0.84 -21.81
N LYS A 121 11.56 0.54 -21.87
CA LYS A 121 10.45 1.48 -21.64
C LYS A 121 9.88 1.36 -20.22
N GLY A 122 10.50 0.55 -19.36
CA GLY A 122 10.06 0.30 -17.99
C GLY A 122 8.80 -0.57 -17.88
N ARG A 123 8.47 -1.38 -18.91
CA ARG A 123 7.33 -2.30 -18.86
C ARG A 123 7.81 -3.66 -18.38
N ILE A 124 7.02 -4.25 -17.49
CA ILE A 124 7.30 -5.57 -16.91
C ILE A 124 7.27 -6.65 -18.00
N ARG A 125 8.19 -7.61 -17.92
CA ARG A 125 8.25 -8.78 -18.79
C ARG A 125 7.29 -9.86 -18.25
N TYR A 126 5.99 -9.74 -18.59
CA TYR A 126 4.94 -10.67 -18.17
C TYR A 126 5.21 -12.11 -18.61
N ASP A 127 5.83 -12.28 -19.77
CA ASP A 127 6.26 -13.60 -20.30
C ASP A 127 7.17 -14.38 -19.34
N LEU A 128 7.87 -13.68 -18.44
CA LEU A 128 8.72 -14.30 -17.43
C LEU A 128 7.99 -14.53 -16.10
N LEU A 129 6.85 -13.89 -15.85
CA LEU A 129 6.16 -13.97 -14.57
C LEU A 129 5.64 -15.39 -14.32
N GLU A 130 4.91 -15.95 -15.25
CA GLU A 130 4.33 -17.29 -15.13
C GLU A 130 5.41 -18.37 -14.99
N SER A 131 6.46 -18.29 -15.82
CA SER A 131 7.59 -19.23 -15.77
C SER A 131 8.43 -19.13 -14.49
N SER A 132 8.31 -18.03 -13.75
CA SER A 132 9.00 -17.81 -12.47
C SER A 132 8.25 -18.38 -11.27
N VAL A 133 7.00 -18.80 -11.43
CA VAL A 133 6.22 -19.39 -10.33
C VAL A 133 6.77 -20.75 -9.97
N LYS A 134 7.00 -20.98 -8.68
CA LYS A 134 7.52 -22.22 -8.09
C LYS A 134 6.49 -22.83 -7.14
N SER A 135 6.69 -24.08 -6.74
CA SER A 135 5.80 -24.78 -5.80
C SER A 135 5.74 -24.12 -4.42
N ASN A 136 6.79 -23.39 -4.03
CA ASN A 136 6.87 -22.63 -2.78
C ASN A 136 6.62 -21.12 -2.97
N THR A 137 6.11 -20.66 -4.12
CA THR A 137 5.74 -19.25 -4.32
C THR A 137 4.54 -18.91 -3.44
N SER A 138 4.75 -18.04 -2.48
CA SER A 138 3.71 -17.59 -1.53
C SER A 138 3.15 -16.21 -1.87
N ALA A 139 3.93 -15.36 -2.56
CA ALA A 139 3.49 -14.00 -2.86
C ALA A 139 4.07 -13.47 -4.17
N ILE A 140 3.31 -12.58 -4.81
CA ILE A 140 3.76 -11.71 -5.90
C ILE A 140 3.52 -10.27 -5.44
N VAL A 141 4.56 -9.46 -5.45
CA VAL A 141 4.51 -8.05 -5.01
C VAL A 141 4.80 -7.16 -6.21
N LEU A 142 3.80 -6.41 -6.66
CA LEU A 142 3.85 -5.61 -7.89
C LEU A 142 3.40 -4.17 -7.63
N THR A 143 4.12 -3.21 -8.19
CA THR A 143 3.66 -1.82 -8.32
C THR A 143 2.58 -1.73 -9.38
N HIS A 144 1.38 -1.28 -9.00
CA HIS A 144 0.29 -1.08 -9.96
C HIS A 144 0.55 0.09 -10.91
N ALA A 145 1.02 1.22 -10.38
CA ALA A 145 1.38 2.39 -11.19
C ALA A 145 2.70 2.99 -10.69
N SER A 146 3.68 3.07 -11.58
CA SER A 146 5.00 3.59 -11.23
C SER A 146 4.97 5.11 -11.06
N ASN A 147 5.41 5.59 -9.91
CA ASN A 147 5.58 7.01 -9.64
C ASN A 147 6.73 7.65 -10.45
N LEU A 148 7.64 6.83 -10.99
CA LEU A 148 8.81 7.28 -11.74
C LEU A 148 8.53 7.32 -13.25
N SER A 149 8.02 6.23 -13.83
CA SER A 149 7.81 6.11 -15.28
C SER A 149 6.38 6.44 -15.73
N GLY A 150 5.41 6.44 -14.79
CA GLY A 150 3.99 6.56 -15.10
C GLY A 150 3.37 5.31 -15.76
N ASN A 151 4.13 4.24 -15.92
CA ASN A 151 3.61 2.98 -16.44
C ASN A 151 2.62 2.36 -15.47
N VAL A 152 1.53 1.82 -16.02
CA VAL A 152 0.51 1.07 -15.27
C VAL A 152 0.69 -0.40 -15.59
N THR A 153 0.77 -1.21 -14.52
CA THR A 153 0.87 -2.67 -14.61
C THR A 153 -0.52 -3.24 -14.91
N ASP A 154 -0.61 -4.11 -15.91
CA ASP A 154 -1.82 -4.87 -16.18
C ASP A 154 -1.95 -5.99 -15.12
N LEU A 155 -2.92 -5.85 -14.24
CA LEU A 155 -3.19 -6.82 -13.16
C LEU A 155 -4.23 -7.89 -13.57
N ALA A 156 -4.79 -7.80 -14.77
CA ALA A 156 -5.73 -8.77 -15.31
C ALA A 156 -5.05 -9.87 -16.15
N PHE A 157 -3.75 -9.75 -16.31
CA PHE A 157 -2.89 -10.72 -17.03
C PHE A 157 -2.88 -12.11 -16.37
#